data_bdea8b34ab9fd3da6e04908d32af7003
#
_entry.id   bdea8b34ab9fd3da6e04908d32af7003
#
_cell.length_a   1.000
_cell.length_b   1.000
_cell.length_c   1.000
_cell.angle_alpha   90.00
_cell.angle_beta   90.00
_cell.angle_gamma   90.00
#
_symmetry.space_group_name_H-M   'P 1'
#
loop_
_entity.id
_entity.type
_entity.pdbx_description
1 polymer ?
#
loop_
_entity_poly.entity_id
_entity_poly.type
_entity_poly.pdbx_seq_one_letter_code
_entity_poly.pdbx_strand_id
1 'polypeptide(L)'
;MKTVINYTIDTGIFVKFKDLDRDLRMKLCKFYFFTEKNAYGEKPQTINLVSLVDYCGEKCLKFPSNESYFRDCVRELGLEVGEVRDFRCDKKLEGFKTNITLRGNQIDMVKQLEACDYNGLVTARTSAGKTVL
;
A
#
# COMPACT_ATOMS: atom_id res chain seq x y z
N MET A 1 13.40 -17.02 18.62
CA MET A 1 12.18 -16.16 18.64
C MET A 1 12.12 -15.34 17.38
N LYS A 2 10.99 -15.37 16.70
CA LYS A 2 10.75 -14.47 15.56
C LYS A 2 10.34 -13.10 16.07
N THR A 3 10.88 -12.06 15.48
CA THR A 3 10.49 -10.69 15.78
C THR A 3 9.08 -10.43 15.25
N VAL A 4 8.24 -9.87 16.08
CA VAL A 4 6.85 -9.58 15.75
C VAL A 4 6.71 -8.08 15.46
N ILE A 5 6.04 -7.73 14.36
CA ILE A 5 5.71 -6.35 14.01
C ILE A 5 4.24 -6.08 14.23
N ASN A 6 3.94 -5.06 15.01
CA ASN A 6 2.59 -4.54 15.20
C ASN A 6 2.43 -3.26 14.39
N TYR A 7 1.29 -3.08 13.75
CA TYR A 7 1.04 -1.87 12.97
C TYR A 7 -0.42 -1.44 13.03
N THR A 8 -0.64 -0.20 12.65
CA THR A 8 -1.96 0.41 12.56
C THR A 8 -2.23 0.82 11.12
N ILE A 9 -3.42 0.53 10.60
CA ILE A 9 -3.87 0.97 9.28
C ILE A 9 -4.88 2.10 9.44
N ASP A 10 -4.57 3.24 8.84
CA ASP A 10 -5.45 4.42 8.80
C ASP A 10 -5.27 5.08 7.43
N THR A 11 -4.74 6.27 7.34
CA THR A 11 -4.37 6.93 6.07
C THR A 11 -3.12 6.33 5.41
N GLY A 12 -2.48 5.41 6.08
CA GLY A 12 -1.33 4.65 5.68
C GLY A 12 -1.10 3.54 6.70
N ILE A 13 0.03 2.86 6.62
CA ILE A 13 0.43 1.86 7.60
C ILE A 13 1.44 2.50 8.56
N PHE A 14 1.11 2.53 9.83
CA PHE A 14 1.92 3.17 10.88
C PHE A 14 2.57 2.12 11.76
N VAL A 15 3.90 2.14 11.83
CA VAL A 15 4.68 1.29 12.73
C VAL A 15 5.42 2.17 13.71
N LYS A 16 5.33 1.87 15.00
CA LYS A 16 6.03 2.65 16.03
C LYS A 16 7.53 2.60 15.81
N PHE A 17 8.16 3.76 15.78
CA PHE A 17 9.61 3.87 15.56
C PHE A 17 10.42 3.08 16.58
N LYS A 18 9.99 3.06 17.83
CA LYS A 18 10.64 2.36 18.92
C LYS A 18 10.58 0.83 18.84
N ASP A 19 9.58 0.30 18.11
CA ASP A 19 9.38 -1.15 17.97
C ASP A 19 10.35 -1.79 16.97
N LEU A 20 11.02 -0.97 16.16
CA LEU A 20 11.99 -1.42 15.17
C LEU A 20 13.38 -0.93 15.55
N ASP A 21 14.36 -1.83 15.56
CA ASP A 21 15.75 -1.41 15.67
C ASP A 21 16.23 -0.75 14.35
N ARG A 22 17.39 -0.14 14.39
CA ARG A 22 17.95 0.58 13.24
C ARG A 22 18.10 -0.30 12.00
N ASP A 23 18.55 -1.53 12.20
CA ASP A 23 18.80 -2.49 11.12
C ASP A 23 17.51 -2.92 10.44
N LEU A 24 16.48 -3.26 11.23
CA LEU A 24 15.16 -3.62 10.71
C LEU A 24 14.48 -2.43 10.01
N ARG A 25 14.60 -1.22 10.55
CA ARG A 25 14.07 -0.03 9.90
C ARG A 25 14.68 0.16 8.52
N MET A 26 15.99 0.04 8.41
CA MET A 26 16.69 0.19 7.12
C MET A 26 16.29 -0.90 6.13
N LYS A 27 16.21 -2.15 6.57
CA LYS A 27 15.82 -3.27 5.71
C LYS A 27 14.38 -3.13 5.21
N LEU A 28 13.46 -2.76 6.08
CA LEU A 28 12.05 -2.59 5.72
C LEU A 28 11.86 -1.40 4.78
N CYS A 29 12.52 -0.28 5.05
CA CYS A 29 12.44 0.91 4.20
C CYS A 29 13.01 0.69 2.79
N LYS A 30 13.99 -0.20 2.62
CA LYS A 30 14.56 -0.49 1.30
C LYS A 30 13.54 -0.99 0.28
N PHE A 31 12.49 -1.70 0.73
CA PHE A 31 11.41 -2.16 -0.16
C PHE A 31 10.61 -1.00 -0.75
N TYR A 32 10.72 0.18 -0.18
CA TYR A 32 9.97 1.38 -0.58
C TYR A 32 10.87 2.46 -1.20
N PHE A 33 12.10 2.11 -1.54
CA PHE A 33 13.00 3.01 -2.25
C PHE A 33 12.87 2.78 -3.75
N PHE A 34 12.68 3.86 -4.48
CA PHE A 34 12.65 3.86 -5.94
C PHE A 34 13.77 4.74 -6.47
N THR A 35 14.51 4.22 -7.45
CA THR A 35 15.51 5.00 -8.17
C THR A 35 14.92 5.43 -9.50
N GLU A 36 14.74 6.71 -9.68
CA GLU A 36 14.26 7.29 -10.93
C GLU A 36 15.43 7.55 -11.86
N LYS A 37 15.46 6.88 -13.02
CA LYS A 37 16.44 7.16 -14.06
C LYS A 37 15.93 8.32 -14.89
N ASN A 38 16.66 9.44 -14.86
CA ASN A 38 16.31 10.58 -15.69
C ASN A 38 16.74 10.32 -17.14
N ALA A 39 15.83 10.55 -18.10
CA ALA A 39 16.08 10.38 -19.54
C ALA A 39 17.14 11.35 -20.10
N TYR A 40 17.50 12.40 -19.36
CA TYR A 40 18.43 13.46 -19.80
C TYR A 40 19.85 13.35 -19.19
N GLY A 41 20.23 12.20 -18.66
CA GLY A 41 21.58 11.96 -18.13
C GLY A 41 21.87 12.63 -16.80
N GLU A 42 20.86 13.15 -16.09
CA GLU A 42 20.99 13.61 -14.72
C GLU A 42 21.21 12.43 -13.75
N LYS A 43 21.79 12.71 -12.60
CA LYS A 43 22.01 11.68 -11.57
C LYS A 43 20.67 11.05 -11.18
N PRO A 44 20.59 9.69 -11.07
CA PRO A 44 19.38 9.05 -10.61
C PRO A 44 19.02 9.53 -9.21
N GLN A 45 17.74 9.89 -9.00
CA GLN A 45 17.23 10.28 -7.70
C GLN A 45 16.57 9.08 -7.02
N THR A 46 16.87 8.89 -5.74
CA THR A 46 16.21 7.89 -4.94
C THR A 46 15.01 8.51 -4.22
N ILE A 47 13.83 7.97 -4.48
CA ILE A 47 12.58 8.38 -3.84
C ILE A 47 12.27 7.40 -2.71
N ASN A 48 12.05 7.92 -1.52
CA ASN A 48 11.65 7.15 -0.36
C ASN A 48 10.16 7.37 -0.08
N LEU A 49 9.37 6.32 -0.16
CA LEU A 49 7.92 6.38 0.10
C LEU A 49 7.55 6.26 1.58
N VAL A 50 8.52 6.00 2.45
CA VAL A 50 8.33 5.92 3.90
C VAL A 50 8.62 7.28 4.52
N SER A 51 7.70 7.78 5.33
CA SER A 51 7.86 9.05 6.05
C SER A 51 7.94 8.83 7.55
N LEU A 52 8.65 9.71 8.23
CA LEU A 52 8.66 9.77 9.68
C LEU A 52 7.63 10.79 10.13
N VAL A 53 6.64 10.36 10.89
CA VAL A 53 5.52 11.21 11.32
C VAL A 53 5.20 11.01 12.80
N ASP A 54 4.50 11.97 13.39
CA ASP A 54 3.88 11.81 14.70
C ASP A 54 2.44 11.32 14.50
N TYR A 55 2.12 10.18 15.09
CA TYR A 55 0.78 9.60 15.05
C TYR A 55 0.30 9.31 16.47
N CYS A 56 -0.81 9.93 16.86
CA CYS A 56 -1.37 9.81 18.22
C CYS A 56 -0.33 10.07 19.33
N GLY A 57 0.55 11.06 19.13
CA GLY A 57 1.56 11.44 20.10
C GLY A 57 2.82 10.58 20.11
N GLU A 58 2.92 9.59 19.23
CA GLU A 58 4.09 8.74 19.10
C GLU A 58 4.77 8.91 17.73
N LYS A 59 6.09 8.79 17.74
CA LYS A 59 6.88 8.78 16.51
C LYS A 59 6.70 7.46 15.78
N CYS A 60 6.23 7.55 14.54
CA CYS A 60 5.94 6.38 13.70
C CYS A 60 6.57 6.51 12.33
N LEU A 61 6.87 5.37 11.71
CA LEU A 61 7.12 5.27 10.27
C LEU A 61 5.80 5.04 9.56
N LYS A 62 5.50 5.89 8.58
CA LYS A 62 4.30 5.79 7.75
C LYS A 62 4.67 5.17 6.40
N PHE A 63 4.08 4.02 6.10
CA PHE A 63 4.21 3.31 4.84
C PHE A 63 2.95 3.55 3.98
N PRO A 64 3.06 3.43 2.65
CA PRO A 64 1.88 3.42 1.78
C PRO A 64 0.85 2.38 2.20
N SER A 65 -0.43 2.65 1.96
CA SER A 65 -1.57 1.92 2.52
C SER A 65 -1.81 0.51 1.95
N ASN A 66 -0.98 0.04 1.02
CA ASN A 66 -1.10 -1.32 0.47
C ASN A 66 -0.63 -2.35 1.49
N GLU A 67 -1.56 -2.89 2.27
CA GLU A 67 -1.27 -3.87 3.32
C GLU A 67 -0.71 -5.19 2.78
N SER A 68 -1.19 -5.65 1.64
CA SER A 68 -0.71 -6.90 1.03
C SER A 68 0.78 -6.83 0.73
N TYR A 69 1.22 -5.74 0.12
CA TYR A 69 2.65 -5.50 -0.15
C TYR A 69 3.46 -5.37 1.14
N PHE A 70 2.94 -4.67 2.14
CA PHE A 70 3.59 -4.52 3.44
C PHE A 70 3.80 -5.87 4.13
N ARG A 71 2.77 -6.72 4.13
CA ARG A 71 2.86 -8.07 4.70
C ARG A 71 3.89 -8.94 3.98
N ASP A 72 3.96 -8.84 2.66
CA ASP A 72 4.95 -9.56 1.86
C ASP A 72 6.38 -9.14 2.21
N CYS A 73 6.62 -7.84 2.39
CA CYS A 73 7.90 -7.30 2.82
C CYS A 73 8.29 -7.82 4.22
N VAL A 74 7.35 -7.83 5.14
CA VAL A 74 7.54 -8.34 6.51
C VAL A 74 7.93 -9.83 6.48
N ARG A 75 7.25 -10.64 5.69
CA ARG A 75 7.57 -12.07 5.52
C ARG A 75 8.95 -12.28 4.93
N GLU A 76 9.32 -11.50 3.94
CA GLU A 76 10.63 -11.62 3.28
C GLU A 76 11.78 -11.37 4.25
N LEU A 77 11.57 -10.52 5.25
CA LEU A 77 12.54 -10.28 6.33
C LEU A 77 12.52 -11.36 7.41
N GLY A 78 11.67 -12.38 7.28
CA GLY A 78 11.52 -13.43 8.29
C GLY A 78 10.81 -12.99 9.57
N LEU A 79 10.04 -11.91 9.50
CA LEU A 79 9.30 -11.36 10.63
C LEU A 79 7.85 -11.89 10.64
N GLU A 80 7.22 -11.84 11.80
CA GLU A 80 5.80 -12.18 11.95
C GLU A 80 4.96 -10.94 12.18
N VAL A 81 3.74 -10.97 11.66
CA VAL A 81 2.74 -9.92 11.94
C VAL A 81 2.08 -10.22 13.28
N GLY A 82 2.12 -9.25 14.18
CA GLY A 82 1.46 -9.32 15.48
C GLY A 82 0.07 -8.67 15.46
N GLU A 83 -0.15 -7.75 16.38
CA GLU A 83 -1.41 -7.02 16.49
C GLU A 83 -1.54 -6.00 15.35
N VAL A 84 -2.68 -6.03 14.66
CA VAL A 84 -3.03 -5.08 13.62
C VAL A 84 -4.28 -4.32 14.04
N ARG A 85 -4.17 -3.00 14.13
CA ARG A 85 -5.32 -2.12 14.37
C ARG A 85 -5.74 -1.49 13.04
N ASP A 86 -6.93 -1.83 12.59
CA ASP A 86 -7.46 -1.34 11.31
C ASP A 86 -8.57 -0.33 11.56
N PHE A 87 -8.27 0.93 11.24
CA PHE A 87 -9.23 2.04 11.35
C PHE A 87 -9.86 2.42 10.01
N ARG A 88 -9.68 1.60 8.97
CA ARG A 88 -10.32 1.85 7.69
C ARG A 88 -11.84 1.76 7.84
N CYS A 89 -12.54 2.61 7.10
CA CYS A 89 -14.00 2.63 7.13
C CYS A 89 -14.58 1.44 6.35
N ASP A 90 -15.35 0.59 7.04
CA ASP A 90 -16.06 -0.55 6.44
C ASP A 90 -17.44 -0.18 5.91
N LYS A 91 -17.85 1.09 5.97
CA LYS A 91 -19.15 1.52 5.50
C LYS A 91 -19.29 1.31 4.00
N LYS A 92 -20.19 0.40 3.62
CA LYS A 92 -20.64 0.30 2.24
C LYS A 92 -21.49 1.52 1.92
N LEU A 93 -21.19 2.18 0.83
CA LEU A 93 -22.05 3.24 0.29
C LEU A 93 -23.31 2.57 -0.28
N GLU A 94 -24.41 2.62 0.47
CA GLU A 94 -25.70 2.14 0.00
C GLU A 94 -26.39 3.24 -0.82
N GLY A 95 -27.21 2.81 -1.79
CA GLY A 95 -28.02 3.71 -2.60
C GLY A 95 -27.29 4.42 -3.73
N PHE A 96 -26.04 4.08 -3.98
CA PHE A 96 -25.33 4.61 -5.15
C PHE A 96 -25.81 3.87 -6.41
N LYS A 97 -26.56 4.56 -7.27
CA LYS A 97 -27.01 4.01 -8.54
C LYS A 97 -26.32 4.72 -9.70
N THR A 98 -25.88 3.95 -10.65
CA THR A 98 -25.31 4.48 -11.91
C THR A 98 -26.20 4.06 -13.08
N ASN A 99 -26.33 4.94 -14.06
CA ASN A 99 -27.02 4.64 -15.32
C ASN A 99 -26.11 3.92 -16.32
N ILE A 100 -24.89 3.63 -15.95
CA ILE A 100 -23.89 3.01 -16.82
C ILE A 100 -23.96 1.51 -16.70
N THR A 101 -24.11 0.82 -17.84
CA THR A 101 -24.01 -0.64 -17.91
C THR A 101 -22.60 -1.02 -18.36
N LEU A 102 -21.90 -1.77 -17.53
CA LEU A 102 -20.54 -2.21 -17.86
C LEU A 102 -20.57 -3.33 -18.91
N ARG A 103 -19.61 -3.29 -19.82
CA ARG A 103 -19.37 -4.39 -20.77
C ARG A 103 -18.73 -5.58 -20.06
N GLY A 104 -18.75 -6.78 -20.67
CA GLY A 104 -18.23 -8.00 -20.07
C GLY A 104 -16.77 -7.91 -19.58
N ASN A 105 -15.89 -7.28 -20.40
CA ASN A 105 -14.49 -7.08 -20.03
C ASN A 105 -14.33 -6.10 -18.86
N GLN A 106 -15.19 -5.10 -18.74
CA GLN A 106 -15.18 -4.16 -17.63
C GLN A 106 -15.66 -4.83 -16.33
N ILE A 107 -16.66 -5.68 -16.41
CA ILE A 107 -17.14 -6.47 -15.24
C ILE A 107 -16.03 -7.36 -14.70
N ASP A 108 -15.28 -8.03 -15.58
CA ASP A 108 -14.15 -8.87 -15.18
C ASP A 108 -13.04 -8.06 -14.52
N MET A 109 -12.72 -6.86 -15.04
CA MET A 109 -11.73 -5.97 -14.42
C MET A 109 -12.15 -5.52 -13.02
N VAL A 110 -13.41 -5.15 -12.83
CA VAL A 110 -13.94 -4.76 -11.52
C VAL A 110 -13.85 -5.92 -10.53
N LYS A 111 -14.21 -7.14 -10.95
CA LYS A 111 -14.09 -8.33 -10.08
C LYS A 111 -12.64 -8.58 -9.66
N GLN A 112 -11.69 -8.42 -10.55
CA GLN A 112 -10.27 -8.56 -10.23
C GLN A 112 -9.79 -7.49 -9.26
N LEU A 113 -10.24 -6.25 -9.44
CA LEU A 113 -9.93 -5.16 -8.51
C LEU A 113 -10.50 -5.41 -7.12
N GLU A 114 -11.74 -5.90 -7.04
CA GLU A 114 -12.35 -6.28 -5.76
C GLU A 114 -11.55 -7.36 -5.03
N ALA A 115 -11.07 -8.36 -5.77
CA ALA A 115 -10.25 -9.45 -5.21
C ALA A 115 -8.92 -8.96 -4.64
N CYS A 116 -8.43 -7.80 -5.07
CA CYS A 116 -7.18 -7.17 -4.60
C CYS A 116 -7.44 -5.97 -3.67
N ASP A 117 -8.62 -5.84 -3.09
CA ASP A 117 -9.02 -4.70 -2.26
C ASP A 117 -8.80 -3.34 -2.95
N TYR A 118 -9.05 -3.29 -4.27
CA TYR A 118 -8.87 -2.10 -5.12
C TYR A 118 -7.42 -1.55 -5.14
N ASN A 119 -6.46 -2.36 -4.80
CA ASN A 119 -5.03 -2.03 -4.92
C ASN A 119 -4.41 -2.79 -6.08
N GLY A 120 -4.04 -2.08 -7.13
CA GLY A 120 -3.44 -2.74 -8.28
C GLY A 120 -3.27 -1.81 -9.47
N LEU A 121 -2.68 -2.34 -10.50
CA LEU A 121 -2.48 -1.67 -11.77
C LEU A 121 -3.38 -2.29 -12.82
N VAL A 122 -4.25 -1.49 -13.42
CA VAL A 122 -5.12 -1.94 -14.52
C VAL A 122 -4.46 -1.59 -15.84
N THR A 123 -4.12 -2.62 -16.62
CA THR A 123 -3.61 -2.48 -17.98
C THR A 123 -4.69 -2.92 -18.96
N ALA A 124 -5.09 -2.03 -19.86
CA ALA A 124 -6.07 -2.34 -20.88
C ALA A 124 -5.77 -1.54 -22.14
N ARG A 125 -6.26 -2.05 -23.27
CA ARG A 125 -6.13 -1.34 -24.56
C ARG A 125 -6.83 0.02 -24.50
N THR A 126 -6.34 0.96 -25.31
CA THR A 126 -7.08 2.19 -25.63
C THR A 126 -8.45 1.78 -26.15
N SER A 127 -9.52 2.38 -25.81
CA SER A 127 -10.90 2.00 -26.15
C SER A 127 -11.52 0.83 -25.36
N ALA A 128 -10.83 0.26 -24.38
CA ALA A 128 -11.43 -0.75 -23.52
C ALA A 128 -12.42 -0.18 -22.49
N GLY A 129 -12.56 1.15 -22.41
CA GLY A 129 -13.49 1.81 -21.51
C GLY A 129 -12.97 1.99 -20.08
N LYS A 130 -11.66 2.19 -19.90
CA LYS A 130 -11.04 2.39 -18.59
C LYS A 130 -11.60 3.58 -17.80
N THR A 131 -11.98 4.63 -18.50
CA THR A 131 -12.52 5.86 -17.88
C THR A 131 -13.87 5.62 -17.19
N VAL A 132 -14.58 4.57 -17.57
CA VAL A 132 -15.89 4.21 -17.02
C VAL A 132 -15.75 3.37 -15.73
N LEU A 133 -14.61 2.77 -15.55
CA LEU A 133 -14.31 1.97 -14.35
C LEU A 133 -14.12 2.87 -13.12
#